data_a93c463c7884b565e30aad35745710b2
#
_entry.id   a93c463c7884b565e30aad35745710b2
#
_cell.length_a   1.000
_cell.length_b   1.000
_cell.length_c   1.000
_cell.angle_alpha   90.00
_cell.angle_beta   90.00
_cell.angle_gamma   90.00
#
_symmetry.space_group_name_H-M   'P 1'
#
loop_
_entity.id
_entity.type
_entity.pdbx_description
1 polymer ?
#
loop_
_entity_poly.entity_id
_entity_poly.type
_entity_poly.pdbx_seq_one_letter_code
_entity_poly.pdbx_strand_id
1 'polypeptide(L)'
;NYRLTADMAAIGLENHPTTPQADLARRRIVDANRRLWKGPENDLSGLEEASSILSYFIAEDPVAAQRIDSAKQLREVQEDLVQSEWSTAQWYLRSGDPVSAAYEVSRLADRYADTALWPKIKAWATEKVRPLIPIPLRSLVDGLP
;
A
#
# COMPACT_ATOMS: atom_id res chain seq x y z
N ASN A 1 -2.42 -21.74 -7.88
CA ASN A 1 -1.22 -21.23 -7.19
C ASN A 1 -0.89 -19.84 -7.76
N TYR A 2 -1.26 -18.75 -7.03
CA TYR A 2 -1.14 -17.37 -7.50
C TYR A 2 0.33 -16.96 -7.76
N ARG A 3 1.28 -17.48 -6.99
CA ARG A 3 2.70 -17.20 -7.18
C ARG A 3 3.21 -17.74 -8.52
N LEU A 4 2.86 -18.96 -8.85
CA LEU A 4 3.20 -19.55 -10.15
C LEU A 4 2.56 -18.76 -11.30
N THR A 5 1.32 -18.29 -11.12
CA THR A 5 0.64 -17.47 -12.13
C THR A 5 1.36 -16.14 -12.36
N ALA A 6 1.85 -15.48 -11.30
CA ALA A 6 2.63 -14.25 -11.39
C ALA A 6 3.97 -14.51 -12.12
N ASP A 7 4.69 -15.56 -11.74
CA ASP A 7 5.99 -15.91 -12.33
C ASP A 7 5.87 -16.23 -13.83
N MET A 8 4.87 -17.01 -14.23
CA MET A 8 4.63 -17.34 -15.64
C MET A 8 4.23 -16.11 -16.47
N ALA A 9 3.42 -15.23 -15.89
CA ALA A 9 3.03 -13.99 -16.56
C ALA A 9 4.23 -13.02 -16.70
N ALA A 10 5.13 -12.98 -15.72
CA ALA A 10 6.36 -12.19 -15.77
C ALA A 10 7.29 -12.67 -16.91
N ILE A 11 7.49 -13.98 -17.04
CA ILE A 11 8.29 -14.57 -18.14
C ILE A 11 7.68 -14.21 -19.51
N GLY A 12 6.36 -14.29 -19.64
CA GLY A 12 5.67 -13.89 -20.87
C GLY A 12 5.85 -12.41 -21.20
N LEU A 13 5.85 -11.54 -20.19
CA LEU A 13 6.06 -10.10 -20.33
C LEU A 13 7.50 -9.76 -20.75
N GLU A 14 8.50 -10.42 -20.19
CA GLU A 14 9.91 -10.24 -20.55
C GLU A 14 10.17 -10.58 -22.04
N ASN A 15 9.53 -11.64 -22.54
CA ASN A 15 9.71 -12.07 -23.92
C ASN A 15 8.92 -11.21 -24.93
N HIS A 16 7.80 -10.62 -24.52
CA HIS A 16 6.89 -9.90 -25.42
C HIS A 16 6.33 -8.61 -24.76
N PRO A 17 7.16 -7.59 -24.47
CA PRO A 17 6.75 -6.46 -23.61
C PRO A 17 5.76 -5.49 -24.25
N THR A 18 5.63 -5.50 -25.57
CA THR A 18 4.84 -4.50 -26.34
C THR A 18 3.60 -5.09 -27.01
N THR A 19 3.27 -6.35 -26.75
CA THR A 19 2.10 -7.00 -27.35
C THR A 19 0.82 -6.74 -26.54
N PRO A 20 -0.38 -6.88 -27.13
CA PRO A 20 -1.64 -6.85 -26.37
C PRO A 20 -1.69 -7.86 -25.22
N GLN A 21 -1.00 -8.98 -25.36
CA GLN A 21 -0.86 -9.99 -24.30
C GLN A 21 -0.03 -9.49 -23.12
N ALA A 22 0.88 -8.52 -23.33
CA ALA A 22 1.66 -7.92 -22.27
C ALA A 22 0.77 -7.15 -21.27
N ASP A 23 -0.25 -6.42 -21.73
CA ASP A 23 -1.20 -5.73 -20.86
C ASP A 23 -1.99 -6.72 -19.99
N LEU A 24 -2.41 -7.84 -20.59
CA LEU A 24 -3.09 -8.91 -19.85
C LEU A 24 -2.15 -9.58 -18.84
N ALA A 25 -0.89 -9.81 -19.20
CA ALA A 25 0.12 -10.38 -18.32
C ALA A 25 0.36 -9.47 -17.10
N ARG A 26 0.53 -8.15 -17.31
CA ARG A 26 0.68 -7.17 -16.21
C ARG A 26 -0.51 -7.20 -15.26
N ARG A 27 -1.73 -7.20 -15.79
CA ARG A 27 -2.95 -7.29 -14.98
C ARG A 27 -2.98 -8.59 -14.16
N ARG A 28 -2.64 -9.73 -14.75
CA ARG A 28 -2.59 -11.02 -14.06
C ARG A 28 -1.53 -11.07 -12.96
N ILE A 29 -0.35 -10.46 -13.18
CA ILE A 29 0.69 -10.35 -12.15
C ILE A 29 0.17 -9.57 -10.94
N VAL A 30 -0.43 -8.43 -11.18
CA VAL A 30 -1.01 -7.59 -10.12
C VAL A 30 -2.10 -8.33 -9.37
N ASP A 31 -3.05 -8.93 -10.07
CA ASP A 31 -4.16 -9.68 -9.46
C ASP A 31 -3.65 -10.86 -8.64
N ALA A 32 -2.66 -11.59 -9.16
CA ALA A 32 -2.07 -12.73 -8.46
C ALA A 32 -1.35 -12.29 -7.17
N ASN A 33 -0.57 -11.22 -7.24
CA ASN A 33 0.13 -10.67 -6.08
C ASN A 33 -0.85 -10.13 -5.02
N ARG A 34 -1.90 -9.41 -5.44
CA ARG A 34 -2.95 -8.97 -4.50
C ARG A 34 -3.66 -10.13 -3.80
N ARG A 35 -3.90 -11.23 -4.51
CA ARG A 35 -4.54 -12.44 -3.94
C ARG A 35 -3.66 -13.24 -2.98
N LEU A 36 -2.35 -12.96 -2.93
CA LEU A 36 -1.46 -13.51 -1.90
C LEU A 36 -1.70 -12.85 -0.54
N TRP A 37 -2.15 -11.60 -0.52
CA TRP A 37 -2.49 -10.90 0.72
C TRP A 37 -3.79 -11.44 1.33
N LYS A 38 -3.74 -11.79 2.60
CA LYS A 38 -4.85 -12.40 3.34
C LYS A 38 -5.38 -11.52 4.48
N GLY A 39 -5.08 -10.26 4.45
CA GLY A 39 -5.53 -9.30 5.44
C GLY A 39 -4.38 -8.59 6.18
N PRO A 40 -4.71 -7.60 7.04
CA PRO A 40 -3.77 -6.64 7.59
C PRO A 40 -2.60 -7.22 8.39
N GLU A 41 -2.76 -8.39 8.97
CA GLU A 41 -1.74 -9.03 9.82
C GLU A 41 -0.90 -10.07 9.07
N ASN A 42 -1.00 -10.10 7.74
CA ASN A 42 -0.31 -11.07 6.90
C ASN A 42 0.82 -10.43 6.09
N ASP A 43 1.58 -11.27 5.40
CA ASP A 43 2.68 -10.87 4.54
C ASP A 43 2.25 -9.84 3.48
N LEU A 44 2.95 -8.72 3.42
CA LEU A 44 2.70 -7.61 2.50
C LEU A 44 3.47 -7.71 1.18
N SER A 45 4.36 -8.69 1.03
CA SER A 45 5.25 -8.78 -0.14
C SER A 45 4.50 -8.78 -1.47
N GLY A 46 3.33 -9.44 -1.52
CA GLY A 46 2.47 -9.44 -2.70
C GLY A 46 1.90 -8.06 -3.04
N LEU A 47 1.49 -7.28 -2.03
CA LEU A 47 0.99 -5.93 -2.24
C LEU A 47 2.11 -4.95 -2.62
N GLU A 48 3.28 -5.08 -2.00
CA GLU A 48 4.45 -4.27 -2.32
C GLU A 48 4.92 -4.52 -3.73
N GLU A 49 4.97 -5.77 -4.17
CA GLU A 49 5.29 -6.16 -5.54
C GLU A 49 4.26 -5.60 -6.53
N ALA A 50 2.96 -5.75 -6.25
CA ALA A 50 1.91 -5.19 -7.08
C ALA A 50 2.01 -3.65 -7.20
N SER A 51 2.30 -2.96 -6.10
CA SER A 51 2.51 -1.51 -6.07
C SER A 51 3.70 -1.10 -6.94
N SER A 52 4.82 -1.82 -6.83
CA SER A 52 6.04 -1.56 -7.61
C SER A 52 5.81 -1.75 -9.10
N ILE A 53 5.17 -2.85 -9.49
CA ILE A 53 4.85 -3.16 -10.89
C ILE A 53 3.94 -2.09 -11.49
N LEU A 54 2.88 -1.69 -10.77
CA LEU A 54 1.94 -0.66 -11.23
C LEU A 54 2.61 0.71 -11.35
N SER A 55 3.40 1.12 -10.36
CA SER A 55 4.12 2.39 -10.38
C SER A 55 5.12 2.47 -11.52
N TYR A 56 5.91 1.41 -11.71
CA TYR A 56 6.85 1.31 -12.83
C TYR A 56 6.12 1.37 -14.19
N PHE A 57 5.03 0.62 -14.34
CA PHE A 57 4.27 0.58 -15.58
C PHE A 57 3.61 1.92 -15.92
N ILE A 58 3.07 2.64 -14.93
CA ILE A 58 2.52 3.98 -15.11
C ILE A 58 3.60 4.97 -15.58
N ALA A 59 4.82 4.85 -15.06
CA ALA A 59 5.94 5.71 -15.43
C ALA A 59 6.49 5.41 -16.84
N GLU A 60 6.64 4.13 -17.19
CA GLU A 60 7.28 3.71 -18.45
C GLU A 60 6.34 3.75 -19.66
N ASP A 61 5.08 3.37 -19.48
CA ASP A 61 4.08 3.36 -20.56
C ASP A 61 2.72 3.89 -20.06
N PRO A 62 2.58 5.21 -19.89
CA PRO A 62 1.36 5.80 -19.33
C PRO A 62 0.13 5.57 -20.20
N VAL A 63 0.28 5.41 -21.51
CA VAL A 63 -0.83 5.14 -22.45
C VAL A 63 -1.38 3.72 -22.22
N ALA A 64 -0.50 2.72 -22.19
CA ALA A 64 -0.90 1.34 -21.92
C ALA A 64 -1.41 1.19 -20.50
N ALA A 65 -0.82 1.87 -19.51
CA ALA A 65 -1.28 1.88 -18.12
C ALA A 65 -2.71 2.43 -17.99
N GLN A 66 -3.04 3.48 -18.74
CA GLN A 66 -4.40 4.03 -18.78
C GLN A 66 -5.41 3.03 -19.37
N ARG A 67 -5.03 2.30 -20.40
CA ARG A 67 -5.93 1.28 -21.02
C ARG A 67 -6.37 0.19 -20.05
N ILE A 68 -5.54 -0.16 -19.07
CA ILE A 68 -5.85 -1.21 -18.08
C ILE A 68 -6.17 -0.66 -16.68
N ASP A 69 -6.46 0.64 -16.57
CA ASP A 69 -6.79 1.30 -15.30
C ASP A 69 -5.74 1.11 -14.19
N SER A 70 -4.45 1.14 -14.54
CA SER A 70 -3.36 0.90 -13.59
C SER A 70 -3.35 1.89 -12.41
N ALA A 71 -3.72 3.15 -12.65
CA ALA A 71 -3.82 4.14 -11.58
C ALA A 71 -4.90 3.80 -10.54
N LYS A 72 -6.05 3.26 -10.98
CA LYS A 72 -7.10 2.77 -10.10
C LYS A 72 -6.63 1.56 -9.30
N GLN A 73 -6.00 0.59 -9.97
CA GLN A 73 -5.44 -0.59 -9.31
C GLN A 73 -4.37 -0.22 -8.27
N LEU A 74 -3.51 0.76 -8.59
CA LEU A 74 -2.50 1.25 -7.65
C LEU A 74 -3.14 1.88 -6.41
N ARG A 75 -4.19 2.70 -6.57
CA ARG A 75 -4.93 3.24 -5.42
C ARG A 75 -5.51 2.14 -4.54
N GLU A 76 -6.11 1.12 -5.13
CA GLU A 76 -6.67 -0.02 -4.38
C GLU A 76 -5.59 -0.78 -3.60
N VAL A 77 -4.42 -1.02 -4.22
CA VAL A 77 -3.26 -1.64 -3.55
C VAL A 77 -2.74 -0.76 -2.41
N GLN A 78 -2.69 0.55 -2.60
CA GLN A 78 -2.26 1.49 -1.55
C GLN A 78 -3.24 1.52 -0.37
N GLU A 79 -4.55 1.41 -0.61
CA GLU A 79 -5.54 1.28 0.46
C GLU A 79 -5.33 -0.01 1.27
N ASP A 80 -5.05 -1.12 0.61
CA ASP A 80 -4.76 -2.39 1.28
C ASP A 80 -3.44 -2.30 2.10
N LEU A 81 -2.39 -1.67 1.54
CA LEU A 81 -1.12 -1.44 2.23
C LEU A 81 -1.28 -0.56 3.46
N VAL A 82 -1.93 0.59 3.33
CA VAL A 82 -2.11 1.51 4.46
C VAL A 82 -2.97 0.89 5.56
N GLN A 83 -3.95 0.07 5.22
CA GLN A 83 -4.74 -0.67 6.19
C GLN A 83 -3.87 -1.62 7.04
N SER A 84 -2.96 -2.34 6.38
CA SER A 84 -2.03 -3.25 7.05
C SER A 84 -1.05 -2.50 7.95
N GLU A 85 -0.44 -1.44 7.44
CA GLU A 85 0.53 -0.65 8.20
C GLU A 85 -0.14 0.09 9.36
N TRP A 86 -1.39 0.55 9.21
CA TRP A 86 -2.16 1.12 10.30
C TRP A 86 -2.46 0.08 11.39
N SER A 87 -2.68 -1.17 11.04
CA SER A 87 -2.86 -2.23 12.05
C SER A 87 -1.63 -2.37 12.97
N THR A 88 -0.44 -2.11 12.45
CA THR A 88 0.81 -2.06 13.23
C THR A 88 0.80 -0.91 14.24
N ALA A 89 0.41 0.28 13.82
CA ALA A 89 0.26 1.42 14.74
C ALA A 89 -0.77 1.14 15.85
N GLN A 90 -1.89 0.52 15.49
CA GLN A 90 -2.91 0.11 16.45
C GLN A 90 -2.38 -0.94 17.43
N TRP A 91 -1.54 -1.86 16.96
CA TRP A 91 -0.90 -2.86 17.82
C TRP A 91 0.03 -2.20 18.84
N TYR A 92 0.87 -1.24 18.42
CA TYR A 92 1.71 -0.47 19.34
C TYR A 92 0.89 0.20 20.43
N LEU A 93 -0.21 0.84 20.07
CA LEU A 93 -1.08 1.49 21.03
C LEU A 93 -1.68 0.48 22.04
N ARG A 94 -2.19 -0.66 21.56
CA ARG A 94 -2.72 -1.73 22.43
C ARG A 94 -1.66 -2.34 23.34
N SER A 95 -0.41 -2.37 22.90
CA SER A 95 0.73 -2.88 23.65
C SER A 95 1.27 -1.88 24.69
N GLY A 96 0.68 -0.69 24.81
CA GLY A 96 1.09 0.33 25.74
C GLY A 96 2.25 1.20 25.26
N ASP A 97 2.52 1.24 23.96
CA ASP A 97 3.54 2.07 23.35
C ASP A 97 2.93 3.13 22.39
N PRO A 98 2.31 4.19 22.95
CA PRO A 98 1.72 5.25 22.13
C PRO A 98 2.77 6.06 21.35
N VAL A 99 4.01 6.10 21.81
CA VAL A 99 5.09 6.82 21.12
C VAL A 99 5.42 6.13 19.79
N SER A 100 5.63 4.82 19.80
CA SER A 100 5.82 4.05 18.57
C SER A 100 4.61 4.15 17.64
N ALA A 101 3.39 4.14 18.18
CA ALA A 101 2.19 4.35 17.40
C ALA A 101 2.19 5.72 16.70
N ALA A 102 2.61 6.79 17.37
CA ALA A 102 2.71 8.13 16.79
C ALA A 102 3.75 8.21 15.66
N TYR A 103 4.93 7.63 15.87
CA TYR A 103 5.96 7.54 14.82
C TYR A 103 5.48 6.76 13.60
N GLU A 104 4.80 5.64 13.83
CA GLU A 104 4.26 4.83 12.73
C GLU A 104 3.26 5.62 11.91
N VAL A 105 2.30 6.31 12.53
CA VAL A 105 1.33 7.17 11.81
C VAL A 105 2.02 8.31 11.07
N SER A 106 3.02 8.95 11.67
CA SER A 106 3.80 10.00 11.00
C SER A 106 4.49 9.47 9.74
N ARG A 107 5.05 8.26 9.79
CA ARG A 107 5.65 7.59 8.64
C ARG A 107 4.61 7.26 7.55
N LEU A 108 3.40 6.84 7.94
CA LEU A 108 2.32 6.56 7.00
C LEU A 108 1.90 7.82 6.23
N ALA A 109 1.93 8.99 6.88
CA ALA A 109 1.55 10.26 6.26
C ALA A 109 2.38 10.57 5.01
N ASP A 110 3.67 10.25 5.03
CA ASP A 110 4.59 10.51 3.91
C ASP A 110 4.23 9.72 2.64
N ARG A 111 3.58 8.57 2.79
CA ARG A 111 3.29 7.64 1.69
C ARG A 111 1.81 7.57 1.30
N TYR A 112 0.91 7.76 2.26
CA TYR A 112 -0.50 7.38 2.13
C TYR A 112 -1.50 8.51 2.46
N ALA A 113 -1.04 9.77 2.54
CA ALA A 113 -1.92 10.90 2.84
C ALA A 113 -3.05 11.09 1.81
N ASP A 114 -2.88 10.58 0.59
CA ASP A 114 -3.86 10.66 -0.50
C ASP A 114 -4.84 9.47 -0.54
N THR A 115 -4.71 8.50 0.37
CA THR A 115 -5.63 7.37 0.43
C THR A 115 -6.97 7.74 1.07
N ALA A 116 -8.04 7.03 0.69
CA ALA A 116 -9.37 7.25 1.27
C ALA A 116 -9.42 6.93 2.77
N LEU A 117 -8.56 6.02 3.24
CA LEU A 117 -8.47 5.63 4.65
C LEU A 117 -7.75 6.68 5.52
N TRP A 118 -6.91 7.55 4.93
CA TRP A 118 -6.07 8.50 5.65
C TRP A 118 -6.83 9.39 6.63
N PRO A 119 -7.95 10.04 6.28
CA PRO A 119 -8.70 10.87 7.22
C PRO A 119 -9.12 10.12 8.50
N LYS A 120 -9.45 8.84 8.38
CA LYS A 120 -9.79 7.99 9.52
C LYS A 120 -8.58 7.68 10.38
N ILE A 121 -7.43 7.43 9.79
CA ILE A 121 -6.16 7.21 10.50
C ILE A 121 -5.77 8.46 11.28
N LYS A 122 -5.81 9.62 10.64
CA LYS A 122 -5.52 10.91 11.27
C LYS A 122 -6.44 11.19 12.46
N ALA A 123 -7.75 11.01 12.29
CA ALA A 123 -8.73 11.18 13.36
C ALA A 123 -8.45 10.23 14.55
N TRP A 124 -8.16 8.97 14.27
CA TRP A 124 -7.78 7.98 15.28
C TRP A 124 -6.51 8.38 16.03
N ALA A 125 -5.47 8.82 15.31
CA ALA A 125 -4.22 9.25 15.94
C ALA A 125 -4.43 10.47 16.85
N THR A 126 -5.21 11.44 16.39
CA THR A 126 -5.55 12.65 17.16
C THR A 126 -6.34 12.32 18.42
N GLU A 127 -7.31 11.43 18.32
CA GLU A 127 -8.20 11.07 19.44
C GLU A 127 -7.55 10.09 20.43
N LYS A 128 -6.87 9.06 19.92
CA LYS A 128 -6.41 7.91 20.74
C LYS A 128 -4.93 7.95 21.08
N VAL A 129 -4.07 8.47 20.21
CA VAL A 129 -2.60 8.45 20.41
C VAL A 129 -2.11 9.75 21.05
N ARG A 130 -2.48 10.88 20.49
CA ARG A 130 -2.02 12.20 20.93
C ARG A 130 -2.14 12.46 22.42
N PRO A 131 -3.25 12.12 23.12
CA PRO A 131 -3.38 12.37 24.57
C PRO A 131 -2.39 11.55 25.42
N LEU A 132 -1.89 10.44 24.90
CA LEU A 132 -1.05 9.49 25.62
C LEU A 132 0.45 9.72 25.43
N ILE A 133 0.86 10.58 24.49
CA ILE A 133 2.26 10.87 24.20
C ILE A 133 2.73 12.15 24.91
N PRO A 134 4.05 12.24 25.24
CA PRO A 134 4.63 13.44 25.81
C PRO A 134 4.39 14.68 24.96
N ILE A 135 4.19 15.84 25.62
CA ILE A 135 3.92 17.13 24.93
C ILE A 135 4.93 17.42 23.82
N PRO A 136 6.26 17.26 24.00
CA PRO A 136 7.22 17.52 22.92
C PRO A 136 7.05 16.66 21.67
N LEU A 137 6.41 15.48 21.78
CA LEU A 137 6.19 14.55 20.66
C LEU A 137 4.83 14.73 19.99
N ARG A 138 3.94 15.57 20.53
CA ARG A 138 2.60 15.78 19.95
C ARG A 138 2.63 16.36 18.55
N SER A 139 3.73 17.03 18.18
CA SER A 139 3.96 17.49 16.81
C SER A 139 3.93 16.38 15.77
N LEU A 140 4.25 15.14 16.13
CA LEU A 140 4.13 13.96 15.26
C LEU A 140 2.69 13.75 14.78
N VAL A 141 1.71 14.08 15.60
CA VAL A 141 0.29 13.95 15.28
C VAL A 141 -0.29 15.30 14.81
N ASP A 142 0.06 16.40 15.45
CA ASP A 142 -0.45 17.73 15.11
C ASP A 142 -0.01 18.21 13.71
N GLY A 143 1.15 17.73 13.24
CA GLY A 143 1.68 18.01 11.90
C GLY A 143 1.18 17.11 10.77
N LEU A 144 0.26 16.18 11.03
CA LEU A 144 -0.27 15.28 10.01
C LEU A 144 -1.10 16.04 8.96
N PRO A 145 -0.89 15.76 7.65
CA PRO A 145 -1.58 16.42 6.55
C PRO A 145 -3.08 16.13 6.50
#